data_036d5ed68a6d51ddf7898be88bc40c1d
#
_entry.id   036d5ed68a6d51ddf7898be88bc40c1d
#
_cell.length_a   1.000
_cell.length_b   1.000
_cell.length_c   1.000
_cell.angle_alpha   90.00
_cell.angle_beta   90.00
_cell.angle_gamma   90.00
#
_symmetry.space_group_name_H-M   'P 1'
#
loop_
_entity.id
_entity.type
_entity.pdbx_description
1 polymer ?
#
loop_
_entity_poly.entity_id
_entity_poly.type
_entity_poly.pdbx_seq_one_letter_code
_entity_poly.pdbx_strand_id
1 'polypeptide(L)'
;MEAVKQNGLALEYAPARFLGDRGIVLEAVQKNGLMLKHAQEPLKRDFAIVLAAVKQDGGALKYAPCSLQCSFKIVFEAAKHDGQALEFASAELRANRSIVLEVAMNLRGLGASCALSYAAAELMDDPEIIMEAIIKHNRSALIYASHRPKSDLNFIIEAIELDLFAFEFASAELRDNSDIPLMA
;
A
#
# COMPACT_ATOMS: atom_id res chain seq x y z
N MET A 1 -18.39 2.13 27.42
CA MET A 1 -18.96 2.64 26.15
C MET A 1 -18.57 4.09 25.90
N GLU A 2 -18.88 5.02 26.83
CA GLU A 2 -18.62 6.46 26.62
C GLU A 2 -17.13 6.79 26.36
N ALA A 3 -16.21 6.21 27.12
CA ALA A 3 -14.77 6.40 26.95
C ALA A 3 -14.28 5.99 25.53
N VAL A 4 -14.80 4.88 24.99
CA VAL A 4 -14.45 4.40 23.63
C VAL A 4 -15.01 5.31 22.55
N LYS A 5 -16.20 5.88 22.74
CA LYS A 5 -16.77 6.86 21.80
C LYS A 5 -15.95 8.14 21.75
N GLN A 6 -15.39 8.57 22.87
CA GLN A 6 -14.52 9.74 22.95
C GLN A 6 -13.11 9.44 22.42
N ASN A 7 -12.57 8.26 22.77
CA ASN A 7 -11.23 7.85 22.37
C ASN A 7 -11.18 6.33 22.16
N GLY A 8 -10.98 5.89 20.90
CA GLY A 8 -10.86 4.47 20.55
C GLY A 8 -9.77 3.74 21.34
N LEU A 9 -8.69 4.43 21.74
CA LEU A 9 -7.61 3.85 22.55
C LEU A 9 -8.08 3.32 23.89
N ALA A 10 -9.23 3.78 24.42
CA ALA A 10 -9.80 3.26 25.64
C ALA A 10 -10.11 1.75 25.58
N LEU A 11 -10.19 1.16 24.38
CA LEU A 11 -10.37 -0.28 24.21
C LEU A 11 -9.16 -1.07 24.74
N GLU A 12 -7.96 -0.53 24.67
CA GLU A 12 -6.73 -1.18 25.16
C GLU A 12 -6.81 -1.53 26.65
N TYR A 13 -7.49 -0.68 27.42
CA TYR A 13 -7.65 -0.82 28.88
C TYR A 13 -8.99 -1.44 29.27
N ALA A 14 -9.78 -1.87 28.29
CA ALA A 14 -11.12 -2.39 28.55
C ALA A 14 -11.06 -3.82 29.13
N PRO A 15 -11.92 -4.16 30.11
CA PRO A 15 -12.10 -5.53 30.58
C PRO A 15 -12.42 -6.49 29.40
N ALA A 16 -11.95 -7.74 29.50
CA ALA A 16 -12.08 -8.76 28.46
C ALA A 16 -13.50 -8.93 27.88
N ARG A 17 -14.53 -8.75 28.71
CA ARG A 17 -15.94 -8.81 28.26
C ARG A 17 -16.29 -7.78 27.18
N PHE A 18 -15.61 -6.64 27.16
CA PHE A 18 -15.84 -5.59 26.17
C PHE A 18 -15.05 -5.80 24.87
N LEU A 19 -13.96 -6.56 24.94
CA LEU A 19 -13.16 -6.92 23.76
C LEU A 19 -13.88 -7.91 22.84
N GLY A 20 -14.93 -8.57 23.35
CA GLY A 20 -15.83 -9.44 22.58
C GLY A 20 -17.18 -8.78 22.23
N ASP A 21 -17.41 -7.55 22.69
CA ASP A 21 -18.64 -6.82 22.33
C ASP A 21 -18.49 -6.17 20.95
N ARG A 22 -19.31 -6.63 20.00
CA ARG A 22 -19.26 -6.18 18.60
C ARG A 22 -19.48 -4.67 18.47
N GLY A 23 -20.39 -4.10 19.24
CA GLY A 23 -20.72 -2.67 19.19
C GLY A 23 -19.56 -1.80 19.71
N ILE A 24 -18.98 -2.21 20.84
CA ILE A 24 -17.84 -1.49 21.46
C ILE A 24 -16.61 -1.56 20.57
N VAL A 25 -16.30 -2.74 20.02
CA VAL A 25 -15.14 -2.93 19.14
C VAL A 25 -15.34 -2.16 17.82
N LEU A 26 -16.53 -2.16 17.25
CA LEU A 26 -16.80 -1.40 16.02
C LEU A 26 -16.60 0.12 16.24
N GLU A 27 -17.12 0.67 17.34
CA GLU A 27 -16.90 2.08 17.71
C GLU A 27 -15.39 2.39 17.87
N ALA A 28 -14.66 1.49 18.54
CA ALA A 28 -13.24 1.67 18.78
C ALA A 28 -12.45 1.70 17.46
N VAL A 29 -12.67 0.74 16.54
CA VAL A 29 -11.94 0.66 15.27
C VAL A 29 -12.32 1.78 14.32
N GLN A 30 -13.53 2.33 14.40
CA GLN A 30 -13.92 3.53 13.64
C GLN A 30 -13.19 4.80 14.09
N LYS A 31 -12.73 4.83 15.34
CA LYS A 31 -11.92 5.94 15.89
C LYS A 31 -10.42 5.71 15.70
N ASN A 32 -9.98 4.47 15.81
CA ASN A 32 -8.60 4.05 15.64
C ASN A 32 -8.57 2.59 15.14
N GLY A 33 -8.26 2.41 13.86
CA GLY A 33 -8.26 1.10 13.21
C GLY A 33 -7.34 0.08 13.87
N LEU A 34 -6.21 0.53 14.43
CA LEU A 34 -5.26 -0.34 15.13
C LEU A 34 -5.84 -1.00 16.40
N MET A 35 -6.99 -0.51 16.89
CA MET A 35 -7.68 -1.15 18.01
C MET A 35 -8.21 -2.55 17.68
N LEU A 36 -8.23 -2.92 16.40
CA LEU A 36 -8.51 -4.29 15.97
C LEU A 36 -7.57 -5.31 16.65
N LYS A 37 -6.34 -4.93 17.02
CA LYS A 37 -5.37 -5.78 17.74
C LYS A 37 -5.95 -6.35 19.04
N HIS A 38 -6.81 -5.56 19.74
CA HIS A 38 -7.37 -5.91 21.03
C HIS A 38 -8.71 -6.68 20.94
N ALA A 39 -9.34 -6.70 19.76
CA ALA A 39 -10.57 -7.44 19.56
C ALA A 39 -10.36 -8.95 19.80
N GLN A 40 -11.39 -9.63 20.32
CA GLN A 40 -11.36 -11.09 20.40
C GLN A 40 -11.42 -11.72 19.01
N GLU A 41 -10.86 -12.94 18.87
CA GLU A 41 -10.72 -13.63 17.60
C GLU A 41 -11.99 -13.71 16.72
N PRO A 42 -13.20 -13.97 17.27
CA PRO A 42 -14.40 -13.95 16.43
C PRO A 42 -14.65 -12.61 15.75
N LEU A 43 -14.32 -11.49 16.41
CA LEU A 43 -14.52 -10.14 15.89
C LEU A 43 -13.43 -9.74 14.88
N LYS A 44 -12.22 -10.26 15.02
CA LYS A 44 -11.16 -10.10 14.01
C LYS A 44 -11.51 -10.82 12.69
N ARG A 45 -12.46 -11.75 12.69
CA ARG A 45 -12.99 -12.42 11.50
C ARG A 45 -14.27 -11.78 10.96
N ASP A 46 -14.83 -10.81 11.69
CA ASP A 46 -16.00 -10.06 11.22
C ASP A 46 -15.57 -9.11 10.09
N PHE A 47 -16.05 -9.39 8.89
CA PHE A 47 -15.72 -8.62 7.68
C PHE A 47 -16.01 -7.11 7.86
N ALA A 48 -17.14 -6.76 8.49
CA ALA A 48 -17.54 -5.36 8.66
C ALA A 48 -16.62 -4.63 9.66
N ILE A 49 -16.21 -5.29 10.74
CA ILE A 49 -15.27 -4.72 11.72
C ILE A 49 -13.89 -4.51 11.07
N VAL A 50 -13.38 -5.52 10.38
CA VAL A 50 -12.07 -5.42 9.71
C VAL A 50 -12.10 -4.37 8.60
N LEU A 51 -13.19 -4.30 7.81
CA LEU A 51 -13.34 -3.27 6.79
C LEU A 51 -13.37 -1.86 7.41
N ALA A 52 -14.08 -1.68 8.53
CA ALA A 52 -14.08 -0.39 9.24
C ALA A 52 -12.68 -0.04 9.78
N ALA A 53 -11.96 -1.03 10.31
CA ALA A 53 -10.61 -0.84 10.82
C ALA A 53 -9.64 -0.40 9.73
N VAL A 54 -9.57 -1.12 8.59
CA VAL A 54 -8.66 -0.80 7.49
C VAL A 54 -9.00 0.49 6.76
N LYS A 55 -10.26 0.89 6.72
CA LYS A 55 -10.67 2.21 6.21
C LYS A 55 -10.19 3.36 7.08
N GLN A 56 -10.05 3.13 8.36
CA GLN A 56 -9.56 4.15 9.28
C GLN A 56 -8.02 4.14 9.33
N ASP A 57 -7.40 2.95 9.26
CA ASP A 57 -5.95 2.78 9.27
C ASP A 57 -5.59 1.49 8.51
N GLY A 58 -4.96 1.63 7.32
CA GLY A 58 -4.59 0.48 6.48
C GLY A 58 -3.69 -0.54 7.19
N GLY A 59 -2.83 -0.09 8.10
CA GLY A 59 -1.98 -0.96 8.92
C GLY A 59 -2.75 -1.89 9.86
N ALA A 60 -4.06 -1.68 10.06
CA ALA A 60 -4.91 -2.62 10.79
C ALA A 60 -4.99 -4.00 10.12
N LEU A 61 -4.69 -4.09 8.82
CA LEU A 61 -4.70 -5.35 8.06
C LEU A 61 -3.83 -6.43 8.68
N LYS A 62 -2.73 -6.07 9.34
CA LYS A 62 -1.84 -7.02 10.04
C LYS A 62 -2.51 -7.81 11.16
N TYR A 63 -3.63 -7.30 11.70
CA TYR A 63 -4.38 -7.95 12.77
C TYR A 63 -5.56 -8.78 12.25
N ALA A 64 -5.84 -8.70 10.95
CA ALA A 64 -6.85 -9.53 10.32
C ALA A 64 -6.34 -10.96 10.08
N PRO A 65 -7.20 -11.97 10.10
CA PRO A 65 -6.81 -13.33 9.76
C PRO A 65 -6.46 -13.47 8.27
N CYS A 66 -5.66 -14.48 7.92
CA CYS A 66 -5.23 -14.74 6.54
C CYS A 66 -6.40 -14.80 5.54
N SER A 67 -7.57 -15.31 5.97
CA SER A 67 -8.76 -15.34 5.10
C SER A 67 -9.25 -13.96 4.66
N LEU A 68 -9.05 -12.91 5.48
CA LEU A 68 -9.39 -11.52 5.14
C LEU A 68 -8.22 -10.79 4.50
N GLN A 69 -6.97 -11.20 4.77
CA GLN A 69 -5.78 -10.76 4.04
C GLN A 69 -5.75 -11.24 2.58
N CYS A 70 -6.58 -12.24 2.23
CA CYS A 70 -6.82 -12.70 0.86
C CYS A 70 -8.08 -12.04 0.24
N SER A 71 -8.77 -11.15 0.96
CA SER A 71 -9.96 -10.49 0.45
C SER A 71 -9.57 -9.25 -0.35
N PHE A 72 -9.85 -9.27 -1.67
CA PHE A 72 -9.59 -8.12 -2.54
C PHE A 72 -10.14 -6.81 -1.95
N LYS A 73 -11.40 -6.80 -1.51
CA LYS A 73 -12.04 -5.59 -0.98
C LYS A 73 -11.36 -5.06 0.29
N ILE A 74 -10.96 -5.93 1.19
CA ILE A 74 -10.27 -5.52 2.43
C ILE A 74 -8.89 -4.97 2.12
N VAL A 75 -8.11 -5.69 1.31
CA VAL A 75 -6.74 -5.29 0.95
C VAL A 75 -6.74 -4.02 0.11
N PHE A 76 -7.67 -3.89 -0.84
CA PHE A 76 -7.79 -2.69 -1.66
C PHE A 76 -8.10 -1.45 -0.81
N GLU A 77 -9.06 -1.55 0.12
CA GLU A 77 -9.36 -0.44 1.04
C GLU A 77 -8.19 -0.12 1.98
N ALA A 78 -7.48 -1.14 2.48
CA ALA A 78 -6.30 -0.92 3.29
C ALA A 78 -5.20 -0.19 2.53
N ALA A 79 -4.88 -0.66 1.32
CA ALA A 79 -3.83 -0.15 0.48
C ALA A 79 -4.07 1.30 0.00
N LYS A 80 -5.33 1.71 -0.16
CA LYS A 80 -5.70 3.11 -0.47
C LYS A 80 -5.28 4.09 0.62
N HIS A 81 -5.27 3.67 1.86
CA HIS A 81 -4.92 4.51 3.01
C HIS A 81 -3.45 4.36 3.41
N ASP A 82 -2.92 3.16 3.27
CA ASP A 82 -1.53 2.84 3.62
C ASP A 82 -0.98 1.75 2.69
N GLY A 83 -0.06 2.14 1.82
CA GLY A 83 0.58 1.21 0.89
C GLY A 83 1.37 0.09 1.58
N GLN A 84 1.84 0.30 2.81
CA GLN A 84 2.50 -0.74 3.60
C GLN A 84 1.54 -1.89 3.95
N ALA A 85 0.23 -1.68 3.89
CA ALA A 85 -0.74 -2.75 4.07
C ALA A 85 -0.52 -3.93 3.12
N LEU A 86 0.11 -3.71 1.95
CA LEU A 86 0.45 -4.78 1.01
C LEU A 86 1.44 -5.81 1.59
N GLU A 87 2.24 -5.44 2.59
CA GLU A 87 3.09 -6.39 3.32
C GLU A 87 2.28 -7.58 3.88
N PHE A 88 1.05 -7.30 4.34
CA PHE A 88 0.17 -8.28 4.98
C PHE A 88 -0.81 -8.94 4.00
N ALA A 89 -0.84 -8.51 2.76
CA ALA A 89 -1.70 -9.09 1.73
C ALA A 89 -1.17 -10.45 1.25
N SER A 90 -2.07 -11.29 0.75
CA SER A 90 -1.65 -12.54 0.09
C SER A 90 -0.75 -12.27 -1.12
N ALA A 91 0.10 -13.24 -1.47
CA ALA A 91 0.98 -13.13 -2.63
C ALA A 91 0.18 -12.86 -3.92
N GLU A 92 -0.99 -13.48 -4.06
CA GLU A 92 -1.91 -13.27 -5.18
C GLU A 92 -2.37 -11.81 -5.29
N LEU A 93 -2.72 -11.18 -4.15
CA LEU A 93 -3.16 -9.78 -4.16
C LEU A 93 -2.00 -8.81 -4.32
N ARG A 94 -0.81 -9.15 -3.87
CA ARG A 94 0.41 -8.38 -4.17
C ARG A 94 0.80 -8.42 -5.65
N ALA A 95 0.36 -9.46 -6.38
CA ALA A 95 0.48 -9.57 -7.83
C ALA A 95 -0.74 -8.99 -8.59
N ASN A 96 -1.70 -8.42 -7.88
CA ASN A 96 -2.90 -7.86 -8.52
C ASN A 96 -2.61 -6.46 -9.06
N ARG A 97 -2.59 -6.33 -10.40
CA ARG A 97 -2.30 -5.09 -11.11
C ARG A 97 -3.18 -3.91 -10.67
N SER A 98 -4.48 -4.14 -10.45
CA SER A 98 -5.39 -3.07 -10.05
C SER A 98 -5.10 -2.52 -8.66
N ILE A 99 -4.72 -3.38 -7.71
CA ILE A 99 -4.34 -2.95 -6.36
C ILE A 99 -3.04 -2.14 -6.43
N VAL A 100 -2.03 -2.65 -7.12
CA VAL A 100 -0.70 -2.02 -7.20
C VAL A 100 -0.78 -0.68 -7.93
N LEU A 101 -1.54 -0.59 -9.02
CA LEU A 101 -1.80 0.69 -9.71
C LEU A 101 -2.53 1.69 -8.82
N GLU A 102 -3.61 1.28 -8.15
CA GLU A 102 -4.34 2.17 -7.22
C GLU A 102 -3.41 2.78 -6.19
N VAL A 103 -2.54 1.96 -5.61
CA VAL A 103 -1.55 2.40 -4.62
C VAL A 103 -0.50 3.33 -5.24
N ALA A 104 0.04 2.96 -6.40
CA ALA A 104 1.03 3.77 -7.10
C ALA A 104 0.48 5.15 -7.49
N MET A 105 -0.80 5.23 -7.84
CA MET A 105 -1.47 6.45 -8.30
C MET A 105 -1.96 7.36 -7.17
N ASN A 106 -2.41 6.81 -6.05
CA ASN A 106 -3.13 7.58 -5.02
C ASN A 106 -2.28 7.95 -3.81
N LEU A 107 -1.26 7.17 -3.49
CA LEU A 107 -0.36 7.49 -2.40
C LEU A 107 0.77 8.42 -2.89
N ARG A 108 1.04 9.45 -2.10
CA ARG A 108 2.14 10.39 -2.37
C ARG A 108 3.31 10.16 -1.42
N GLY A 109 4.52 10.38 -1.93
CA GLY A 109 5.73 10.30 -1.11
C GLY A 109 6.07 8.88 -0.66
N LEU A 110 6.53 8.74 0.59
CA LEU A 110 7.03 7.47 1.13
C LEU A 110 6.00 6.34 1.13
N GLY A 111 4.71 6.66 1.28
CA GLY A 111 3.66 5.63 1.29
C GLY A 111 3.52 4.87 -0.02
N ALA A 112 3.59 5.56 -1.16
CA ALA A 112 3.55 4.93 -2.48
C ALA A 112 4.82 4.11 -2.76
N SER A 113 5.97 4.65 -2.39
CA SER A 113 7.26 3.97 -2.57
C SER A 113 7.31 2.66 -1.78
N CYS A 114 6.92 2.69 -0.51
CA CYS A 114 6.87 1.47 0.31
C CYS A 114 5.91 0.42 -0.27
N ALA A 115 4.77 0.85 -0.82
CA ALA A 115 3.80 -0.07 -1.41
C ALA A 115 4.37 -0.87 -2.57
N LEU A 116 5.10 -0.20 -3.47
CA LEU A 116 5.75 -0.86 -4.62
C LEU A 116 6.79 -1.89 -4.18
N SER A 117 7.44 -1.70 -3.03
CA SER A 117 8.41 -2.68 -2.51
C SER A 117 7.77 -4.02 -2.11
N TYR A 118 6.46 -4.02 -1.83
CA TYR A 118 5.71 -5.24 -1.49
C TYR A 118 4.97 -5.85 -2.67
N ALA A 119 4.92 -5.17 -3.81
CA ALA A 119 4.32 -5.72 -5.03
C ALA A 119 5.12 -6.91 -5.55
N ALA A 120 4.47 -7.78 -6.30
CA ALA A 120 5.14 -8.90 -6.95
C ALA A 120 6.17 -8.40 -7.97
N ALA A 121 7.28 -9.12 -8.10
CA ALA A 121 8.40 -8.72 -8.96
C ALA A 121 7.99 -8.59 -10.43
N GLU A 122 7.03 -9.39 -10.88
CA GLU A 122 6.50 -9.34 -12.24
C GLU A 122 5.85 -7.99 -12.58
N LEU A 123 5.22 -7.35 -11.58
CA LEU A 123 4.61 -6.04 -11.76
C LEU A 123 5.66 -4.91 -11.77
N MET A 124 6.80 -5.12 -11.14
CA MET A 124 7.93 -4.18 -11.19
C MET A 124 8.72 -4.28 -12.49
N ASP A 125 8.46 -5.31 -13.29
CA ASP A 125 8.96 -5.48 -14.66
C ASP A 125 8.00 -4.89 -15.72
N ASP A 126 6.81 -4.47 -15.32
CA ASP A 126 5.80 -3.85 -16.19
C ASP A 126 6.06 -2.35 -16.33
N PRO A 127 6.52 -1.88 -17.50
CA PRO A 127 6.84 -0.47 -17.72
C PRO A 127 5.62 0.45 -17.59
N GLU A 128 4.41 -0.04 -17.90
CA GLU A 128 3.18 0.76 -17.79
C GLU A 128 2.89 1.12 -16.32
N ILE A 129 3.07 0.17 -15.39
CA ILE A 129 2.86 0.42 -13.95
C ILE A 129 3.85 1.47 -13.43
N ILE A 130 5.11 1.35 -13.83
CA ILE A 130 6.15 2.29 -13.39
C ILE A 130 5.91 3.67 -14.00
N MET A 131 5.55 3.74 -15.30
CA MET A 131 5.27 5.01 -15.97
C MET A 131 4.04 5.72 -15.36
N GLU A 132 2.96 5.00 -15.10
CA GLU A 132 1.77 5.56 -14.44
C GLU A 132 2.12 6.14 -13.06
N ALA A 133 2.98 5.47 -12.30
CA ALA A 133 3.45 5.97 -11.02
C ALA A 133 4.28 7.26 -11.16
N ILE A 134 5.15 7.35 -12.18
CA ILE A 134 5.95 8.55 -12.48
C ILE A 134 5.04 9.72 -12.86
N ILE A 135 4.07 9.50 -13.76
CA ILE A 135 3.09 10.50 -14.19
C ILE A 135 2.35 11.10 -12.98
N LYS A 136 2.09 10.32 -11.96
CA LYS A 136 1.47 10.78 -10.69
C LYS A 136 2.47 11.39 -9.69
N HIS A 137 3.64 11.78 -10.17
CA HIS A 137 4.72 12.37 -9.39
C HIS A 137 5.34 11.44 -8.34
N ASN A 138 5.23 10.14 -8.53
CA ASN A 138 5.94 9.15 -7.72
C ASN A 138 7.26 8.75 -8.38
N ARG A 139 8.20 9.68 -8.44
CA ARG A 139 9.55 9.45 -9.01
C ARG A 139 10.29 8.28 -8.34
N SER A 140 9.97 8.00 -7.09
CA SER A 140 10.56 6.87 -6.36
C SER A 140 10.14 5.50 -6.90
N ALA A 141 9.12 5.44 -7.77
CA ALA A 141 8.72 4.19 -8.43
C ALA A 141 9.86 3.53 -9.18
N LEU A 142 10.73 4.33 -9.80
CA LEU A 142 11.92 3.83 -10.52
C LEU A 142 12.92 3.09 -9.61
N ILE A 143 12.98 3.39 -8.32
CA ILE A 143 13.83 2.65 -7.38
C ILE A 143 13.46 1.16 -7.39
N TYR A 144 12.16 0.89 -7.42
CA TYR A 144 11.59 -0.46 -7.34
C TYR A 144 11.44 -1.15 -8.69
N ALA A 145 11.53 -0.40 -9.80
CA ALA A 145 11.53 -0.98 -11.13
C ALA A 145 12.64 -2.03 -11.27
N SER A 146 12.35 -3.10 -12.00
CA SER A 146 13.34 -4.13 -12.31
C SER A 146 14.43 -3.59 -13.26
N HIS A 147 15.39 -4.42 -13.58
CA HIS A 147 16.46 -4.04 -14.52
C HIS A 147 15.92 -3.75 -15.93
N ARG A 148 14.87 -4.44 -16.36
CA ARG A 148 14.33 -4.35 -17.72
C ARG A 148 13.85 -2.95 -18.09
N PRO A 149 12.90 -2.31 -17.36
CA PRO A 149 12.53 -0.92 -17.61
C PRO A 149 13.70 0.05 -17.51
N LYS A 150 14.62 -0.15 -16.56
CA LYS A 150 15.80 0.71 -16.37
C LYS A 150 16.82 0.63 -17.51
N SER A 151 16.77 -0.42 -18.31
CA SER A 151 17.67 -0.64 -19.47
C SER A 151 16.99 -0.36 -20.81
N ASP A 152 15.70 -0.02 -20.80
CA ASP A 152 14.97 0.36 -22.01
C ASP A 152 15.18 1.85 -22.29
N LEU A 153 15.87 2.15 -23.39
CA LEU A 153 16.18 3.52 -23.78
C LEU A 153 14.93 4.37 -24.00
N ASN A 154 13.91 3.84 -24.68
CA ASN A 154 12.70 4.59 -24.97
C ASN A 154 11.92 4.90 -23.69
N PHE A 155 11.82 3.91 -22.79
CA PHE A 155 11.20 4.08 -21.48
C PHE A 155 11.93 5.15 -20.65
N ILE A 156 13.25 5.14 -20.63
CA ILE A 156 14.04 6.12 -19.86
C ILE A 156 13.90 7.52 -20.46
N ILE A 157 13.89 7.68 -21.79
CA ILE A 157 13.65 9.00 -22.41
C ILE A 157 12.28 9.55 -22.03
N GLU A 158 11.22 8.74 -22.15
CA GLU A 158 9.87 9.15 -21.76
C GLU A 158 9.77 9.50 -20.27
N ALA A 159 10.47 8.75 -19.42
CA ALA A 159 10.52 9.04 -17.99
C ALA A 159 11.26 10.36 -17.70
N ILE A 160 12.33 10.68 -18.42
CA ILE A 160 13.09 11.94 -18.28
C ILE A 160 12.26 13.15 -18.72
N GLU A 161 11.45 13.01 -19.78
CA GLU A 161 10.51 14.07 -20.20
C GLU A 161 9.53 14.46 -19.10
N LEU A 162 9.16 13.50 -18.24
CA LEU A 162 8.27 13.71 -17.10
C LEU A 162 9.02 14.19 -15.85
N ASP A 163 10.21 13.67 -15.60
CA ASP A 163 11.06 14.02 -14.46
C ASP A 163 12.54 13.77 -14.79
N LEU A 164 13.33 14.83 -14.92
CA LEU A 164 14.77 14.78 -15.21
C LEU A 164 15.56 13.87 -14.26
N PHE A 165 15.09 13.72 -13.00
CA PHE A 165 15.73 12.82 -12.03
C PHE A 165 15.58 11.33 -12.40
N ALA A 166 14.67 10.98 -13.35
CA ALA A 166 14.52 9.61 -13.80
C ALA A 166 15.83 9.02 -14.35
N PHE A 167 16.70 9.85 -14.94
CA PHE A 167 17.99 9.44 -15.45
C PHE A 167 18.91 8.80 -14.40
N GLU A 168 18.83 9.24 -13.15
CA GLU A 168 19.64 8.67 -12.06
C GLU A 168 19.37 7.17 -11.83
N PHE A 169 18.16 6.71 -12.19
CA PHE A 169 17.71 5.34 -12.00
C PHE A 169 17.91 4.46 -13.24
N ALA A 170 18.35 5.03 -14.37
CA ALA A 170 18.68 4.26 -15.55
C ALA A 170 19.81 3.25 -15.29
N SER A 171 19.90 2.20 -16.10
CA SER A 171 21.02 1.26 -16.03
C SER A 171 22.36 1.97 -16.21
N ALA A 172 23.44 1.37 -15.70
CA ALA A 172 24.78 1.94 -15.85
C ALA A 172 25.14 2.18 -17.30
N GLU A 173 24.76 1.25 -18.19
CA GLU A 173 25.00 1.35 -19.64
C GLU A 173 24.33 2.58 -20.26
N LEU A 174 23.11 2.90 -19.86
CA LEU A 174 22.40 4.08 -20.35
C LEU A 174 22.94 5.37 -19.73
N ARG A 175 23.33 5.35 -18.46
CA ARG A 175 23.92 6.53 -17.79
C ARG A 175 25.29 6.91 -18.35
N ASP A 176 26.05 5.94 -18.83
CA ASP A 176 27.35 6.19 -19.48
C ASP A 176 27.21 6.76 -20.90
N ASN A 177 26.01 6.74 -21.47
CA ASN A 177 25.72 7.35 -22.76
C ASN A 177 25.41 8.85 -22.58
N SER A 178 26.36 9.71 -22.92
CA SER A 178 26.26 11.16 -22.76
C SER A 178 25.20 11.84 -23.67
N ASP A 179 24.68 11.13 -24.67
CA ASP A 179 23.72 11.70 -25.62
C ASP A 179 22.27 11.67 -25.08
N ILE A 180 21.95 10.81 -24.12
CA ILE A 180 20.58 10.65 -23.60
C ILE A 180 20.02 11.92 -22.99
N PRO A 181 20.74 12.67 -22.10
CA PRO A 181 20.23 13.91 -21.53
C PRO A 181 19.97 15.02 -22.57
N LEU A 182 20.52 14.89 -23.76
CA LEU A 182 20.34 15.84 -24.87
C LEU A 182 19.16 15.48 -25.76
N MET A 183 18.59 14.28 -25.61
CA MET A 183 17.50 13.75 -26.44
C MET A 183 16.11 13.91 -25.77
N ALA A 184 16.05 14.32 -24.50
CA ALA A 184 14.83 14.50 -23.71
C ALA A 184 14.47 16.04 -23.57
#